data_ca66da976fa7615f3a765eb1e89ca085
#
_entry.id   ca66da976fa7615f3a765eb1e89ca085
#
_cell.length_a   1.000
_cell.length_b   1.000
_cell.length_c   1.000
_cell.angle_alpha   90.00
_cell.angle_beta   90.00
_cell.angle_gamma   90.00
#
_symmetry.space_group_name_H-M   'P 1'
#
loop_
_entity.id
_entity.type
_entity.pdbx_description
1 polymer ?
#
loop_
_entity_poly.entity_id
_entity_poly.type
_entity_poly.pdbx_seq_one_letter_code
_entity_poly.pdbx_strand_id
1 'polypeptide(L)'
;IDQEAEYNALIANIQKAETVTREPNYSSRAASHDGNDVGNTYAEVNLTTQHMYYVKDGHIALETDVVTGNPNKGNATPTGVYSLAYKAKDQTLKGTKKADGTYEYETPVKYWMPFNGGVGFHDASWQPTFGGSRYQTNGSHGCVNMPPEMAGKLFELISAGTPVVVHN
;
A
#
# COMPACT_ATOMS: atom_id res chain seq x y z
N ILE A 1 -6.03 19.37 1.94
CA ILE A 1 -6.70 20.53 1.29
C ILE A 1 -6.01 20.81 -0.04
N ASP A 2 -6.79 21.04 -1.08
CA ASP A 2 -6.32 21.59 -2.36
C ASP A 2 -6.12 23.09 -2.18
N GLN A 3 -4.86 23.51 -2.01
CA GLN A 3 -4.54 24.90 -1.67
C GLN A 3 -4.91 25.89 -2.76
N GLU A 4 -4.74 25.53 -4.03
CA GLU A 4 -5.04 26.42 -5.16
C GLU A 4 -6.56 26.58 -5.35
N ALA A 5 -7.29 25.47 -5.33
CA ALA A 5 -8.75 25.49 -5.43
C ALA A 5 -9.38 26.25 -4.24
N GLU A 6 -8.84 26.07 -3.02
CA GLU A 6 -9.33 26.75 -1.82
C GLU A 6 -9.03 28.25 -1.86
N TYR A 7 -7.82 28.64 -2.27
CA TYR A 7 -7.45 30.04 -2.45
C TYR A 7 -8.40 30.76 -3.44
N ASN A 8 -8.64 30.15 -4.60
CA ASN A 8 -9.52 30.73 -5.62
C ASN A 8 -10.96 30.86 -5.13
N ALA A 9 -11.45 29.87 -4.39
CA ALA A 9 -12.79 29.93 -3.82
C ALA A 9 -12.93 31.05 -2.74
N LEU A 10 -11.91 31.20 -1.88
CA LEU A 10 -11.90 32.29 -0.88
C LEU A 10 -11.86 33.66 -1.52
N ILE A 11 -11.02 33.88 -2.54
CA ILE A 11 -10.97 35.14 -3.28
C ILE A 11 -12.33 35.47 -3.92
N ALA A 12 -12.99 34.49 -4.53
CA ALA A 12 -14.31 34.69 -5.13
C ALA A 12 -15.37 35.09 -4.10
N ASN A 13 -15.35 34.47 -2.89
CA ASN A 13 -16.26 34.84 -1.80
C ASN A 13 -16.01 36.27 -1.29
N ILE A 14 -14.73 36.66 -1.12
CA ILE A 14 -14.35 38.01 -0.70
C ILE A 14 -14.79 39.05 -1.72
N GLN A 15 -14.57 38.81 -3.01
CA GLN A 15 -14.96 39.71 -4.10
C GLN A 15 -16.47 39.97 -4.17
N LYS A 16 -17.27 38.95 -3.81
CA LYS A 16 -18.73 39.03 -3.77
C LYS A 16 -19.28 39.54 -2.45
N ALA A 17 -18.42 39.77 -1.44
CA ALA A 17 -18.79 40.08 -0.06
C ALA A 17 -19.82 39.09 0.53
N GLU A 18 -19.67 37.79 0.20
CA GLU A 18 -20.56 36.71 0.66
C GLU A 18 -20.01 36.08 1.92
N THR A 19 -20.88 35.91 2.93
CA THR A 19 -20.60 35.05 4.09
C THR A 19 -21.03 33.64 3.73
N VAL A 20 -20.05 32.70 3.66
CA VAL A 20 -20.30 31.34 3.22
C VAL A 20 -19.79 30.39 4.28
N THR A 21 -20.62 29.38 4.64
CA THR A 21 -20.19 28.21 5.39
C THR A 21 -20.17 27.03 4.42
N ARG A 22 -19.00 26.45 4.20
CA ARG A 22 -18.81 25.31 3.29
C ARG A 22 -17.63 24.45 3.74
N GLU A 23 -17.60 23.24 3.26
CA GLU A 23 -16.40 22.42 3.38
C GLU A 23 -15.26 22.98 2.51
N PRO A 24 -14.00 22.92 2.97
CA PRO A 24 -12.84 23.25 2.16
C PRO A 24 -12.71 22.34 0.92
N ASN A 25 -12.02 22.83 -0.10
CA ASN A 25 -11.64 22.01 -1.23
C ASN A 25 -10.53 21.04 -0.83
N TYR A 26 -10.73 19.74 -1.03
CA TYR A 26 -9.77 18.70 -0.67
C TYR A 26 -9.15 18.08 -1.93
N SER A 27 -7.84 17.92 -1.95
CA SER A 27 -7.11 17.12 -2.94
C SER A 27 -7.29 15.62 -2.70
N SER A 28 -7.53 15.23 -1.44
CA SER A 28 -7.84 13.87 -1.01
C SER A 28 -8.72 13.93 0.22
N ARG A 29 -9.67 13.01 0.35
CA ARG A 29 -10.54 12.87 1.50
C ARG A 29 -10.34 11.51 2.15
N ALA A 30 -10.53 11.42 3.47
CA ALA A 30 -10.67 10.15 4.15
C ALA A 30 -11.92 9.39 3.63
N ALA A 31 -11.89 8.08 3.70
CA ALA A 31 -13.03 7.24 3.28
C ALA A 31 -14.25 7.45 4.19
N SER A 32 -14.01 7.84 5.46
CA SER A 32 -15.04 8.14 6.45
C SER A 32 -14.53 9.21 7.42
N HIS A 33 -15.44 9.96 8.05
CA HIS A 33 -15.15 10.91 9.12
C HIS A 33 -15.70 10.45 10.49
N ASP A 34 -16.18 9.20 10.57
CA ASP A 34 -16.81 8.64 11.77
C ASP A 34 -15.81 7.90 12.69
N GLY A 35 -14.52 8.31 12.65
CA GLY A 35 -13.43 7.64 13.37
C GLY A 35 -12.91 6.37 12.69
N ASN A 36 -13.37 6.09 11.46
CA ASN A 36 -12.88 5.03 10.60
C ASN A 36 -12.42 5.61 9.25
N ASP A 37 -11.29 6.30 9.27
CA ASP A 37 -10.74 7.03 8.11
C ASP A 37 -10.37 6.14 6.93
N VAL A 38 -10.21 4.83 7.14
CA VAL A 38 -9.91 3.84 6.09
C VAL A 38 -11.15 3.13 5.55
N GLY A 39 -12.32 3.32 6.21
CA GLY A 39 -13.57 2.64 5.85
C GLY A 39 -13.60 1.17 6.25
N ASN A 40 -14.54 0.41 5.68
CA ASN A 40 -14.78 -0.99 6.01
C ASN A 40 -14.14 -1.98 5.02
N THR A 41 -13.41 -1.49 4.02
CA THR A 41 -12.71 -2.31 3.03
C THR A 41 -11.29 -1.80 2.88
N TYR A 42 -10.31 -2.56 3.36
CA TYR A 42 -8.89 -2.20 3.36
C TYR A 42 -7.99 -3.43 3.47
N ALA A 43 -6.72 -3.27 3.11
CA ALA A 43 -5.68 -4.22 3.45
C ALA A 43 -4.88 -3.68 4.64
N GLU A 44 -4.53 -4.55 5.58
CA GLU A 44 -3.73 -4.24 6.76
C GLU A 44 -2.48 -5.13 6.78
N VAL A 45 -1.33 -4.53 7.06
CA VAL A 45 -0.06 -5.25 7.23
C VAL A 45 0.52 -4.89 8.59
N ASN A 46 0.57 -5.86 9.49
CA ASN A 46 1.24 -5.74 10.78
C ASN A 46 2.68 -6.23 10.64
N LEU A 47 3.64 -5.31 10.74
CA LEU A 47 5.07 -5.58 10.58
C LEU A 47 5.66 -6.33 11.77
N THR A 48 5.07 -6.18 12.97
CA THR A 48 5.52 -6.89 14.18
C THR A 48 5.17 -8.37 14.12
N THR A 49 3.93 -8.68 13.76
CA THR A 49 3.44 -10.06 13.67
C THR A 49 3.76 -10.73 12.34
N GLN A 50 4.18 -9.94 11.33
CA GLN A 50 4.41 -10.40 9.96
C GLN A 50 3.18 -11.09 9.38
N HIS A 51 2.03 -10.45 9.58
CA HIS A 51 0.73 -10.93 9.15
C HIS A 51 -0.03 -9.83 8.41
N MET A 52 -0.82 -10.21 7.43
CA MET A 52 -1.69 -9.28 6.72
C MET A 52 -3.13 -9.77 6.71
N TYR A 53 -4.04 -8.80 6.72
CA TYR A 53 -5.47 -8.99 6.58
C TYR A 53 -5.98 -8.22 5.36
N TYR A 54 -6.93 -8.78 4.66
CA TYR A 54 -7.79 -8.04 3.75
C TYR A 54 -9.21 -8.06 4.29
N VAL A 55 -9.65 -6.90 4.72
CA VAL A 55 -11.01 -6.69 5.22
C VAL A 55 -11.87 -6.18 4.08
N LYS A 56 -13.03 -6.78 3.89
CA LYS A 56 -14.03 -6.37 2.92
C LYS A 56 -15.39 -6.25 3.60
N ASP A 57 -16.01 -5.08 3.47
CA ASP A 57 -17.30 -4.78 4.06
C ASP A 57 -17.37 -5.09 5.57
N GLY A 58 -16.26 -4.82 6.30
CA GLY A 58 -16.13 -5.04 7.74
C GLY A 58 -15.81 -6.48 8.16
N HIS A 59 -15.57 -7.40 7.23
CA HIS A 59 -15.24 -8.80 7.50
C HIS A 59 -13.89 -9.18 6.92
N ILE A 60 -13.12 -10.01 7.64
CA ILE A 60 -11.87 -10.57 7.12
C ILE A 60 -12.20 -11.50 5.96
N ALA A 61 -11.85 -11.08 4.74
CA ALA A 61 -12.04 -11.85 3.52
C ALA A 61 -10.82 -12.71 3.17
N LEU A 62 -9.63 -12.31 3.65
CA LEU A 62 -8.38 -13.04 3.50
C LEU A 62 -7.41 -12.63 4.60
N GLU A 63 -6.65 -13.60 5.12
CA GLU A 63 -5.53 -13.35 6.02
C GLU A 63 -4.39 -14.33 5.71
N THR A 64 -3.15 -13.90 5.92
CA THR A 64 -1.98 -14.73 5.69
C THR A 64 -0.73 -14.15 6.35
N ASP A 65 0.18 -15.05 6.72
CA ASP A 65 1.55 -14.65 7.05
C ASP A 65 2.27 -14.12 5.82
N VAL A 66 3.16 -13.14 6.04
CA VAL A 66 3.92 -12.45 5.00
C VAL A 66 5.40 -12.37 5.36
N VAL A 67 6.23 -11.95 4.42
CA VAL A 67 7.62 -11.54 4.69
C VAL A 67 7.79 -10.13 4.13
N THR A 68 7.96 -9.16 5.02
CA THR A 68 8.11 -7.75 4.66
C THR A 68 9.57 -7.36 4.41
N GLY A 69 9.83 -6.08 4.24
CA GLY A 69 11.17 -5.55 4.02
C GLY A 69 12.14 -5.81 5.17
N ASN A 70 13.42 -5.99 4.85
CA ASN A 70 14.47 -6.31 5.82
C ASN A 70 14.98 -5.06 6.54
N PRO A 71 14.64 -4.84 7.83
CA PRO A 71 15.07 -3.67 8.57
C PRO A 71 16.59 -3.64 8.83
N ASN A 72 17.23 -4.81 8.96
CA ASN A 72 18.66 -4.92 9.22
C ASN A 72 19.52 -4.51 8.00
N LYS A 73 18.90 -4.44 6.81
CA LYS A 73 19.53 -3.95 5.57
C LYS A 73 19.03 -2.55 5.18
N GLY A 74 18.30 -1.86 6.05
CA GLY A 74 17.73 -0.54 5.75
C GLY A 74 16.54 -0.58 4.78
N ASN A 75 15.95 -1.75 4.57
CA ASN A 75 14.86 -1.99 3.62
C ASN A 75 13.51 -2.24 4.32
N ALA A 76 13.30 -1.71 5.51
CA ALA A 76 12.01 -1.87 6.21
C ALA A 76 10.85 -1.40 5.33
N THR A 77 9.76 -2.15 5.33
CA THR A 77 8.51 -1.71 4.69
C THR A 77 8.04 -0.42 5.38
N PRO A 78 7.81 0.69 4.65
CA PRO A 78 7.40 1.95 5.25
C PRO A 78 6.02 1.84 5.89
N THR A 79 5.89 2.32 7.14
CA THR A 79 4.60 2.46 7.82
C THR A 79 3.80 3.63 7.27
N GLY A 80 2.48 3.54 7.31
CA GLY A 80 1.59 4.60 6.86
C GLY A 80 0.27 4.08 6.32
N VAL A 81 -0.53 5.00 5.81
CA VAL A 81 -1.78 4.70 5.11
C VAL A 81 -1.59 5.07 3.64
N TYR A 82 -1.75 4.10 2.79
CA TYR A 82 -1.56 4.20 1.34
C TYR A 82 -2.85 3.84 0.61
N SER A 83 -2.80 3.89 -0.70
CA SER A 83 -3.87 3.42 -1.58
C SER A 83 -3.27 2.48 -2.62
N LEU A 84 -3.93 1.35 -2.89
CA LEU A 84 -3.51 0.46 -3.96
C LEU A 84 -3.57 1.21 -5.29
N ALA A 85 -2.41 1.34 -5.96
CA ALA A 85 -2.33 2.15 -7.17
C ALA A 85 -2.97 1.44 -8.38
N TYR A 86 -2.62 0.18 -8.58
CA TYR A 86 -3.14 -0.69 -9.64
C TYR A 86 -2.84 -2.15 -9.32
N LYS A 87 -3.22 -3.05 -10.20
CA LYS A 87 -2.78 -4.46 -10.16
C LYS A 87 -2.42 -4.95 -11.56
N ALA A 88 -1.36 -5.76 -11.65
CA ALA A 88 -0.85 -6.30 -12.90
C ALA A 88 -0.37 -7.73 -12.72
N LYS A 89 -0.48 -8.54 -13.78
CA LYS A 89 0.08 -9.91 -13.84
C LYS A 89 1.40 -9.93 -14.58
N ASP A 90 2.22 -10.95 -14.31
CA ASP A 90 3.43 -11.30 -15.04
C ASP A 90 4.40 -10.11 -15.18
N GLN A 91 4.75 -9.51 -14.06
CA GLN A 91 5.68 -8.39 -14.00
C GLN A 91 7.09 -8.84 -13.61
N THR A 92 8.09 -8.07 -14.03
CA THR A 92 9.46 -8.20 -13.52
C THR A 92 9.79 -6.99 -12.66
N LEU A 93 9.90 -7.21 -11.34
CA LEU A 93 10.29 -6.17 -10.39
C LEU A 93 11.80 -5.94 -10.50
N LYS A 94 12.20 -4.67 -10.61
CA LYS A 94 13.60 -4.30 -10.80
C LYS A 94 14.07 -3.41 -9.67
N GLY A 95 15.24 -3.71 -9.15
CA GLY A 95 15.94 -2.86 -8.19
C GLY A 95 16.54 -1.62 -8.82
N THR A 96 17.42 -0.95 -8.07
CA THR A 96 18.14 0.23 -8.55
C THR A 96 18.97 -0.12 -9.78
N LYS A 97 18.94 0.75 -10.79
CA LYS A 97 19.78 0.60 -11.98
C LYS A 97 21.21 1.00 -11.65
N LYS A 98 22.16 0.12 -11.91
CA LYS A 98 23.60 0.34 -11.69
C LYS A 98 24.23 1.15 -12.82
N ALA A 99 25.43 1.65 -12.58
CA ALA A 99 26.18 2.43 -13.58
C ALA A 99 26.51 1.65 -14.86
N ASP A 100 26.62 0.31 -14.77
CA ASP A 100 26.86 -0.58 -15.91
C ASP A 100 25.59 -0.90 -16.74
N GLY A 101 24.45 -0.31 -16.34
CA GLY A 101 23.17 -0.49 -17.00
C GLY A 101 22.35 -1.71 -16.52
N THR A 102 22.92 -2.57 -15.67
CA THR A 102 22.23 -3.70 -15.04
C THR A 102 21.37 -3.24 -13.86
N TYR A 103 20.50 -4.10 -13.36
CA TYR A 103 19.72 -3.84 -12.15
C TYR A 103 20.30 -4.58 -10.96
N GLU A 104 20.09 -4.05 -9.76
CA GLU A 104 20.48 -4.69 -8.51
C GLU A 104 19.85 -6.07 -8.36
N TYR A 105 18.59 -6.18 -8.74
CA TYR A 105 17.86 -7.44 -8.91
C TYR A 105 16.82 -7.30 -10.02
N GLU A 106 16.42 -8.43 -10.58
CA GLU A 106 15.29 -8.58 -11.50
C GLU A 106 14.52 -9.82 -11.02
N THR A 107 13.29 -9.60 -10.55
CA THR A 107 12.49 -10.67 -9.93
C THR A 107 11.15 -10.78 -10.65
N PRO A 108 10.91 -11.88 -11.39
CA PRO A 108 9.61 -12.12 -11.99
C PRO A 108 8.59 -12.47 -10.90
N VAL A 109 7.42 -11.86 -11.00
CA VAL A 109 6.27 -12.10 -10.12
C VAL A 109 5.02 -12.28 -10.95
N LYS A 110 4.13 -13.17 -10.54
CA LYS A 110 2.88 -13.44 -11.24
C LYS A 110 1.82 -12.38 -10.91
N TYR A 111 1.82 -11.89 -9.69
CA TYR A 111 0.85 -10.91 -9.21
C TYR A 111 1.59 -9.71 -8.62
N TRP A 112 1.28 -8.51 -9.10
CA TRP A 112 1.86 -7.26 -8.64
C TRP A 112 0.77 -6.28 -8.24
N MET A 113 0.81 -5.78 -7.02
CA MET A 113 -0.19 -4.90 -6.41
C MET A 113 0.49 -3.78 -5.63
N PRO A 114 1.01 -2.72 -6.32
CA PRO A 114 1.75 -1.64 -5.68
C PRO A 114 0.83 -0.68 -4.93
N PHE A 115 1.33 -0.17 -3.79
CA PHE A 115 0.63 0.82 -2.97
C PHE A 115 1.50 2.02 -2.54
N ASN A 116 2.84 1.91 -2.65
CA ASN A 116 3.74 3.02 -2.33
C ASN A 116 4.96 2.98 -3.26
N GLY A 117 4.89 3.68 -4.40
CA GLY A 117 5.95 3.69 -5.42
C GLY A 117 6.32 2.27 -5.86
N GLY A 118 7.55 1.85 -5.56
CA GLY A 118 8.04 0.49 -5.84
C GLY A 118 7.71 -0.55 -4.77
N VAL A 119 6.93 -0.21 -3.74
CA VAL A 119 6.51 -1.13 -2.68
C VAL A 119 5.09 -1.61 -2.93
N GLY A 120 4.87 -2.92 -2.85
CA GLY A 120 3.56 -3.53 -3.08
C GLY A 120 3.50 -4.96 -2.56
N PHE A 121 2.31 -5.56 -2.69
CA PHE A 121 2.11 -6.98 -2.48
C PHE A 121 2.48 -7.76 -3.74
N HIS A 122 3.14 -8.90 -3.57
CA HIS A 122 3.41 -9.82 -4.67
C HIS A 122 3.65 -11.25 -4.17
N ASP A 123 3.51 -12.22 -5.05
CA ASP A 123 3.86 -13.61 -4.79
C ASP A 123 5.38 -13.79 -4.66
N ALA A 124 5.79 -14.69 -3.78
CA ALA A 124 7.20 -14.97 -3.51
C ALA A 124 7.45 -16.48 -3.38
N SER A 125 7.48 -17.17 -4.51
CA SER A 125 7.68 -18.62 -4.57
C SER A 125 9.06 -19.09 -4.05
N TRP A 126 10.03 -18.17 -3.96
CA TRP A 126 11.36 -18.42 -3.40
C TRP A 126 11.42 -18.41 -1.87
N GLN A 127 10.37 -17.93 -1.21
CA GLN A 127 10.29 -17.96 0.25
C GLN A 127 9.79 -19.34 0.72
N PRO A 128 10.59 -20.10 1.50
CA PRO A 128 10.17 -21.41 1.98
C PRO A 128 9.13 -21.33 3.11
N THR A 129 9.09 -20.20 3.84
CA THR A 129 8.16 -19.93 4.96
C THR A 129 7.82 -18.45 5.01
N PHE A 130 6.70 -18.14 5.66
CA PHE A 130 6.23 -16.78 5.89
C PHE A 130 5.99 -16.55 7.37
N GLY A 131 5.92 -15.29 7.80
CA GLY A 131 5.70 -14.92 9.20
C GLY A 131 6.96 -14.93 10.07
N GLY A 132 6.75 -14.69 11.36
CA GLY A 132 7.79 -14.73 12.39
C GLY A 132 8.95 -13.75 12.16
N SER A 133 10.17 -14.17 12.46
CA SER A 133 11.38 -13.32 12.35
C SER A 133 12.07 -13.39 10.99
N ARG A 134 11.47 -14.07 10.01
CA ARG A 134 12.11 -14.30 8.71
C ARG A 134 12.47 -13.02 7.97
N TYR A 135 11.66 -11.98 8.09
CA TYR A 135 11.92 -10.67 7.46
C TYR A 135 13.23 -10.02 7.91
N GLN A 136 13.72 -10.34 9.10
CA GLN A 136 14.97 -9.79 9.66
C GLN A 136 16.24 -10.32 8.96
N THR A 137 16.16 -11.50 8.36
CA THR A 137 17.29 -12.15 7.66
C THR A 137 17.07 -12.26 6.15
N ASN A 138 15.87 -12.66 5.74
CA ASN A 138 15.47 -12.94 4.35
C ASN A 138 14.32 -12.04 3.86
N GLY A 139 14.16 -10.88 4.49
CA GLY A 139 13.18 -9.86 4.08
C GLY A 139 13.49 -9.28 2.71
N SER A 140 12.47 -8.67 2.11
CA SER A 140 12.51 -8.01 0.81
C SER A 140 13.24 -6.66 0.85
N HIS A 141 13.26 -5.94 -0.25
CA HIS A 141 13.69 -4.55 -0.37
C HIS A 141 12.56 -3.54 -0.04
N GLY A 142 11.53 -3.98 0.70
CA GLY A 142 10.41 -3.13 1.13
C GLY A 142 9.03 -3.71 0.77
N CYS A 143 8.94 -4.57 -0.24
CA CYS A 143 7.69 -5.20 -0.65
C CYS A 143 7.17 -6.21 0.39
N VAL A 144 5.88 -6.47 0.33
CA VAL A 144 5.19 -7.49 1.13
C VAL A 144 5.11 -8.77 0.31
N ASN A 145 6.00 -9.71 0.62
CA ASN A 145 6.07 -11.03 0.00
C ASN A 145 4.96 -11.93 0.56
N MET A 146 4.17 -12.51 -0.32
CA MET A 146 3.04 -13.38 0.04
C MET A 146 3.23 -14.80 -0.48
N PRO A 147 2.63 -15.81 0.17
CA PRO A 147 2.48 -17.14 -0.44
C PRO A 147 1.79 -17.01 -1.81
N PRO A 148 2.27 -17.70 -2.85
CA PRO A 148 1.74 -17.54 -4.23
C PRO A 148 0.22 -17.71 -4.34
N GLU A 149 -0.34 -18.69 -3.63
CA GLU A 149 -1.78 -18.92 -3.61
C GLU A 149 -2.55 -17.73 -2.99
N MET A 150 -2.02 -17.18 -1.88
CA MET A 150 -2.65 -16.07 -1.18
C MET A 150 -2.52 -14.75 -1.95
N ALA A 151 -1.39 -14.53 -2.62
CA ALA A 151 -1.23 -13.40 -3.54
C ALA A 151 -2.24 -13.46 -4.70
N GLY A 152 -2.48 -14.64 -5.26
CA GLY A 152 -3.51 -14.85 -6.27
C GLY A 152 -4.92 -14.55 -5.76
N LYS A 153 -5.26 -15.04 -4.57
CA LYS A 153 -6.58 -14.76 -3.93
C LYS A 153 -6.74 -13.27 -3.65
N LEU A 154 -5.73 -12.61 -3.08
CA LEU A 154 -5.77 -11.17 -2.84
C LEU A 154 -5.94 -10.40 -4.16
N PHE A 155 -5.22 -10.79 -5.21
CA PHE A 155 -5.31 -10.17 -6.52
C PHE A 155 -6.73 -10.19 -7.10
N GLU A 156 -7.49 -11.26 -6.89
CA GLU A 156 -8.88 -11.34 -7.34
C GLU A 156 -9.82 -10.45 -6.48
N LEU A 157 -9.55 -10.33 -5.19
CA LEU A 157 -10.42 -9.65 -4.23
C LEU A 157 -10.22 -8.12 -4.18
N ILE A 158 -8.94 -7.65 -4.22
CA ILE A 158 -8.59 -6.25 -4.00
C ILE A 158 -8.76 -5.43 -5.28
N SER A 159 -9.06 -4.14 -5.14
CA SER A 159 -9.22 -3.21 -6.27
C SER A 159 -8.30 -2.00 -6.12
N ALA A 160 -7.95 -1.36 -7.24
CA ALA A 160 -7.26 -0.07 -7.20
C ALA A 160 -8.08 0.95 -6.38
N GLY A 161 -7.39 1.77 -5.61
CA GLY A 161 -8.01 2.69 -4.67
C GLY A 161 -8.27 2.11 -3.27
N THR A 162 -8.17 0.79 -3.07
CA THR A 162 -8.31 0.18 -1.74
C THR A 162 -7.25 0.74 -0.78
N PRO A 163 -7.64 1.24 0.41
CA PRO A 163 -6.69 1.65 1.43
C PRO A 163 -5.77 0.50 1.87
N VAL A 164 -4.50 0.81 2.09
CA VAL A 164 -3.49 -0.13 2.60
C VAL A 164 -2.86 0.49 3.84
N VAL A 165 -3.10 -0.11 4.99
CA VAL A 165 -2.58 0.31 6.29
C VAL A 165 -1.37 -0.55 6.64
N VAL A 166 -0.21 0.08 6.82
CA VAL A 166 1.03 -0.60 7.24
C VAL A 166 1.45 -0.04 8.59
N HIS A 167 1.57 -0.90 9.60
CA HIS A 167 1.91 -0.51 10.96
C HIS A 167 2.75 -1.57 11.68
N ASN A 168 3.25 -1.21 12.86
CA ASN A 168 3.97 -2.11 13.78
C ASN A 168 3.00 -2.82 14.73
#